data_afe30f042bd95169e40097b817ac149c
#
_entry.id   afe30f042bd95169e40097b817ac149c
#
_cell.length_a   1.000
_cell.length_b   1.000
_cell.length_c   1.000
_cell.angle_alpha   90.00
_cell.angle_beta   90.00
_cell.angle_gamma   90.00
#
_symmetry.space_group_name_H-M   'P 1'
#
loop_
_entity.id
_entity.type
_entity.pdbx_description
1 polymer ?
#
loop_
_entity_poly.entity_id
_entity_poly.type
_entity_poly.pdbx_seq_one_letter_code
_entity_poly.pdbx_strand_id
1 'polypeptide(L)'
;DVYKRQIPRIICRADFTDDYLALPRGCEDAVTTMLESLGVAYEMIDETNHGKPVSVAFKGKERDEQLDAINSLMPYTNGVLAATTAFGKTVTAAALIARKKVSTLVLVHSKALLLQWHERLTDFLEIEFAEPATSRKRGRKKVFSPIGCLDSTSNTLHGVIDIALMQSCFENGEVRPFVR
;
A
#
# COMPACT_ATOMS: atom_id res chain seq x y z
N ASP A 1 16.63 -31.35 -3.99
CA ASP A 1 16.06 -31.21 -2.61
C ASP A 1 16.65 -30.07 -1.78
N VAL A 2 17.42 -29.15 -2.38
CA VAL A 2 18.02 -28.00 -1.71
C VAL A 2 16.96 -26.97 -1.32
N TYR A 3 15.88 -26.86 -2.08
CA TYR A 3 14.79 -25.90 -1.83
C TYR A 3 13.89 -26.24 -0.61
N LYS A 4 13.79 -27.51 -0.23
CA LYS A 4 12.94 -27.93 0.91
C LYS A 4 13.50 -27.53 2.28
N ARG A 5 14.79 -27.19 2.39
CA ARG A 5 15.43 -26.79 3.67
C ARG A 5 15.28 -25.31 4.02
N GLN A 6 14.79 -24.47 3.10
CA GLN A 6 14.74 -23.02 3.29
C GLN A 6 13.38 -22.48 3.75
N ILE A 7 12.33 -23.31 3.71
CA ILE A 7 11.00 -22.90 4.17
C ILE A 7 10.74 -23.54 5.54
N PRO A 8 10.63 -22.77 6.61
CA PRO A 8 10.28 -23.30 7.92
C PRO A 8 8.91 -24.00 7.85
N ARG A 9 8.78 -25.14 8.54
CA ARG A 9 7.50 -25.88 8.60
C ARG A 9 6.38 -25.06 9.25
N ILE A 10 6.76 -24.18 10.17
CA ILE A 10 5.86 -23.28 10.87
C ILE A 10 6.36 -21.87 10.63
N ILE A 11 5.51 -21.04 10.06
CA ILE A 11 5.76 -19.61 9.87
C ILE A 11 4.93 -18.89 10.94
N CYS A 12 5.55 -18.52 12.05
CA CYS A 12 4.91 -17.66 13.04
C CYS A 12 5.06 -16.20 12.62
N ARG A 13 3.94 -15.47 12.61
CA ARG A 13 3.87 -14.03 12.35
C ARG A 13 3.18 -13.30 13.50
N ALA A 14 2.93 -14.02 14.61
CA ALA A 14 2.45 -13.41 15.83
C ALA A 14 3.62 -12.80 16.59
N ASP A 15 3.40 -11.65 17.19
CA ASP A 15 4.31 -11.02 18.13
C ASP A 15 3.63 -10.89 19.49
N PHE A 16 4.34 -11.24 20.56
CA PHE A 16 3.82 -11.26 21.92
C PHE A 16 4.48 -10.15 22.71
N THR A 17 3.67 -9.27 23.26
CA THR A 17 4.07 -8.30 24.27
C THR A 17 3.43 -8.65 25.61
N ASP A 18 3.78 -7.94 26.68
CA ASP A 18 3.23 -8.23 28.01
C ASP A 18 1.71 -8.00 28.07
N ASP A 19 1.17 -7.07 27.29
CA ASP A 19 -0.23 -6.66 27.32
C ASP A 19 -1.01 -7.02 26.05
N TYR A 20 -0.33 -7.28 24.93
CA TYR A 20 -0.97 -7.46 23.62
C TYR A 20 -0.41 -8.65 22.86
N LEU A 21 -1.29 -9.25 22.08
CA LEU A 21 -0.94 -10.21 21.04
C LEU A 21 -1.11 -9.54 19.66
N ALA A 22 -0.01 -9.25 18.98
CA ALA A 22 -0.06 -8.74 17.61
C ALA A 22 -0.19 -9.90 16.63
N LEU A 23 -1.16 -9.84 15.74
CA LEU A 23 -1.46 -10.86 14.73
C LEU A 23 -1.50 -10.24 13.34
N PRO A 24 -1.21 -11.02 12.29
CA PRO A 24 -1.45 -10.56 10.93
C PRO A 24 -2.90 -10.13 10.73
N ARG A 25 -3.13 -8.98 10.09
CA ARG A 25 -4.47 -8.42 9.87
C ARG A 25 -5.46 -9.41 9.25
N GLY A 26 -5.02 -10.31 8.37
CA GLY A 26 -5.87 -11.33 7.77
C GLY A 26 -6.38 -12.41 8.72
N CYS A 27 -5.98 -12.39 9.99
CA CYS A 27 -6.45 -13.32 11.02
C CYS A 27 -7.61 -12.75 11.86
N GLU A 28 -8.02 -11.50 11.67
CA GLU A 28 -9.00 -10.79 12.50
C GLU A 28 -10.30 -11.57 12.67
N ASP A 29 -10.98 -11.89 11.58
CA ASP A 29 -12.27 -12.61 11.61
C ASP A 29 -12.16 -13.98 12.30
N ALA A 30 -11.08 -14.73 12.01
CA ALA A 30 -10.86 -16.05 12.58
C ALA A 30 -10.59 -15.99 14.08
N VAL A 31 -9.83 -15.00 14.53
CA VAL A 31 -9.51 -14.80 15.95
C VAL A 31 -10.74 -14.34 16.71
N THR A 32 -11.50 -13.39 16.19
CA THR A 32 -12.75 -12.91 16.77
C THR A 32 -13.73 -14.06 16.97
N THR A 33 -13.99 -14.85 15.92
CA THR A 33 -14.87 -16.03 15.99
C THR A 33 -14.39 -17.04 17.04
N MET A 34 -13.07 -17.26 17.11
CA MET A 34 -12.49 -18.18 18.10
C MET A 34 -12.69 -17.67 19.53
N LEU A 35 -12.41 -16.40 19.82
CA LEU A 35 -12.56 -15.81 21.14
C LEU A 35 -14.02 -15.82 21.60
N GLU A 36 -14.95 -15.50 20.71
CA GLU A 36 -16.39 -15.58 20.96
C GLU A 36 -16.82 -17.00 21.29
N SER A 37 -16.35 -18.00 20.53
CA SER A 37 -16.67 -19.41 20.77
C SER A 37 -16.17 -19.95 22.10
N LEU A 38 -15.07 -19.38 22.60
CA LEU A 38 -14.45 -19.74 23.88
C LEU A 38 -15.03 -18.92 25.06
N GLY A 39 -15.90 -17.94 24.80
CA GLY A 39 -16.43 -17.03 25.80
C GLY A 39 -15.38 -16.14 26.47
N VAL A 40 -14.27 -15.86 25.77
CA VAL A 40 -13.19 -15.00 26.25
C VAL A 40 -13.57 -13.55 26.01
N ALA A 41 -13.56 -12.75 27.06
CA ALA A 41 -13.73 -11.30 26.93
C ALA A 41 -12.45 -10.69 26.32
N TYR A 42 -12.61 -9.88 25.30
CA TYR A 42 -11.51 -9.17 24.63
C TYR A 42 -11.93 -7.73 24.29
N GLU A 43 -10.94 -6.87 24.12
CA GLU A 43 -11.11 -5.53 23.58
C GLU A 43 -10.31 -5.45 22.28
N MET A 44 -10.94 -4.99 21.19
CA MET A 44 -10.29 -4.76 19.92
C MET A 44 -9.93 -3.27 19.82
N ILE A 45 -8.65 -2.98 19.75
CA ILE A 45 -8.15 -1.61 19.55
C ILE A 45 -7.79 -1.45 18.09
N ASP A 46 -8.53 -0.63 17.35
CA ASP A 46 -8.24 -0.30 15.96
C ASP A 46 -7.33 0.92 15.87
N GLU A 47 -6.06 0.68 15.58
CA GLU A 47 -5.04 1.71 15.33
C GLU A 47 -4.74 1.89 13.84
N THR A 48 -5.64 1.46 12.96
CA THR A 48 -5.40 1.55 11.51
C THR A 48 -5.39 3.00 11.03
N ASN A 49 -4.44 3.29 10.14
CA ASN A 49 -4.39 4.58 9.47
C ASN A 49 -5.40 4.60 8.31
N HIS A 50 -6.40 5.42 8.39
CA HIS A 50 -7.43 5.57 7.35
C HIS A 50 -6.99 6.46 6.17
N GLY A 51 -5.78 7.01 6.22
CA GLY A 51 -5.26 7.92 5.22
C GLY A 51 -5.90 9.31 5.26
N LYS A 52 -5.39 10.21 4.42
CA LYS A 52 -5.93 11.57 4.25
C LYS A 52 -6.73 11.63 2.96
N PRO A 53 -7.87 12.34 2.91
CA PRO A 53 -8.59 12.57 1.67
C PRO A 53 -7.68 13.20 0.61
N VAL A 54 -7.75 12.70 -0.63
CA VAL A 54 -7.00 13.23 -1.77
C VAL A 54 -7.93 13.43 -2.96
N SER A 55 -7.70 14.49 -3.73
CA SER A 55 -8.42 14.73 -4.98
C SER A 55 -7.69 14.00 -6.10
N VAL A 56 -8.29 12.90 -6.54
CA VAL A 56 -7.74 12.06 -7.60
C VAL A 56 -8.85 11.50 -8.48
N ALA A 57 -8.62 11.48 -9.79
CA ALA A 57 -9.53 10.89 -10.77
C ALA A 57 -8.81 9.86 -11.63
N PHE A 58 -9.55 8.86 -12.09
CA PHE A 58 -9.05 7.85 -13.02
C PHE A 58 -9.27 8.34 -14.46
N LYS A 59 -8.20 8.38 -15.27
CA LYS A 59 -8.24 8.83 -16.67
C LYS A 59 -8.51 7.71 -17.67
N GLY A 60 -8.47 6.46 -17.22
CA GLY A 60 -8.63 5.30 -18.08
C GLY A 60 -10.07 4.83 -18.21
N LYS A 61 -10.21 3.69 -18.90
CA LYS A 61 -11.45 2.93 -18.94
C LYS A 61 -11.15 1.51 -18.46
N GLU A 62 -11.86 1.06 -17.46
CA GLU A 62 -11.77 -0.31 -16.97
C GLU A 62 -12.46 -1.28 -17.93
N ARG A 63 -11.92 -2.47 -18.05
CA ARG A 63 -12.58 -3.62 -18.65
C ARG A 63 -13.58 -4.21 -17.65
N ASP A 64 -14.59 -4.91 -18.13
CA ASP A 64 -15.63 -5.49 -17.27
C ASP A 64 -15.06 -6.37 -16.16
N GLU A 65 -14.09 -7.22 -16.46
CA GLU A 65 -13.38 -8.06 -15.49
C GLU A 65 -12.63 -7.24 -14.41
N GLN A 66 -12.08 -6.09 -14.78
CA GLN A 66 -11.40 -5.18 -13.84
C GLN A 66 -12.41 -4.47 -12.95
N LEU A 67 -13.55 -4.07 -13.53
CA LEU A 67 -14.64 -3.45 -12.81
C LEU A 67 -15.23 -4.40 -11.75
N ASP A 68 -15.44 -5.67 -12.12
CA ASP A 68 -15.90 -6.71 -11.18
C ASP A 68 -14.91 -6.92 -10.04
N ALA A 69 -13.61 -6.98 -10.34
CA ALA A 69 -12.56 -7.11 -9.34
C ALA A 69 -12.52 -5.90 -8.38
N ILE A 70 -12.66 -4.68 -8.91
CA ILE A 70 -12.70 -3.45 -8.11
C ILE A 70 -13.94 -3.46 -7.20
N ASN A 71 -15.11 -3.75 -7.75
CA ASN A 71 -16.34 -3.78 -6.97
C ASN A 71 -16.30 -4.82 -5.85
N SER A 72 -15.64 -5.96 -6.11
CA SER A 72 -15.43 -7.00 -5.09
C SER A 72 -14.46 -6.59 -3.99
N LEU A 73 -13.47 -5.73 -4.28
CA LEU A 73 -12.47 -5.28 -3.31
C LEU A 73 -12.94 -4.05 -2.50
N MET A 74 -13.79 -3.20 -3.07
CA MET A 74 -14.20 -1.92 -2.47
C MET A 74 -14.81 -2.02 -1.07
N PRO A 75 -15.64 -3.04 -0.74
CA PRO A 75 -16.26 -3.14 0.58
C PRO A 75 -15.29 -3.51 1.70
N TYR A 76 -14.12 -4.06 1.36
CA TYR A 76 -13.18 -4.60 2.35
C TYR A 76 -12.04 -3.62 2.66
N THR A 77 -11.55 -3.69 3.90
CA THR A 77 -10.37 -2.95 4.35
C THR A 77 -9.07 -3.59 3.89
N ASN A 78 -9.08 -4.92 3.69
CA ASN A 78 -7.95 -5.68 3.17
C ASN A 78 -8.43 -6.71 2.14
N GLY A 79 -7.53 -7.19 1.28
CA GLY A 79 -7.85 -8.17 0.27
C GLY A 79 -6.66 -8.52 -0.62
N VAL A 80 -6.81 -9.57 -1.40
CA VAL A 80 -5.82 -10.03 -2.37
C VAL A 80 -6.44 -10.12 -3.75
N LEU A 81 -5.88 -9.39 -4.72
CA LEU A 81 -6.24 -9.55 -6.13
C LEU A 81 -5.35 -10.62 -6.78
N ALA A 82 -5.85 -11.83 -6.90
CA ALA A 82 -5.21 -12.89 -7.68
C ALA A 82 -5.68 -12.80 -9.14
N ALA A 83 -4.78 -12.41 -10.04
CA ALA A 83 -5.09 -12.23 -11.45
C ALA A 83 -3.93 -12.69 -12.35
N THR A 84 -4.25 -13.15 -13.54
CA THR A 84 -3.28 -13.62 -14.54
C THR A 84 -2.34 -12.50 -15.01
N THR A 85 -1.29 -12.90 -15.72
CA THR A 85 -0.45 -11.95 -16.45
C THR A 85 -1.31 -11.24 -17.50
N ALA A 86 -1.04 -9.96 -17.75
CA ALA A 86 -1.79 -9.10 -18.68
C ALA A 86 -3.24 -8.74 -18.26
N PHE A 87 -3.72 -9.15 -17.10
CA PHE A 87 -4.98 -8.68 -16.53
C PHE A 87 -5.05 -7.15 -16.40
N GLY A 88 -3.90 -6.50 -16.18
CA GLY A 88 -3.82 -5.06 -15.94
C GLY A 88 -3.94 -4.70 -14.46
N LYS A 89 -3.32 -5.50 -13.58
CA LYS A 89 -3.34 -5.28 -12.11
C LYS A 89 -3.02 -3.85 -11.71
N THR A 90 -2.05 -3.21 -12.37
CA THR A 90 -1.66 -1.82 -12.07
C THR A 90 -2.75 -0.81 -12.45
N VAL A 91 -3.45 -1.06 -13.56
CA VAL A 91 -4.61 -0.24 -14.00
C VAL A 91 -5.76 -0.39 -13.02
N THR A 92 -6.04 -1.64 -12.61
CA THR A 92 -7.06 -1.94 -11.58
C THR A 92 -6.74 -1.24 -10.26
N ALA A 93 -5.46 -1.25 -9.85
CA ALA A 93 -5.02 -0.55 -8.65
C ALA A 93 -5.15 0.98 -8.78
N ALA A 94 -4.81 1.57 -9.93
CA ALA A 94 -5.01 2.99 -10.18
C ALA A 94 -6.49 3.38 -10.10
N ALA A 95 -7.39 2.59 -10.70
CA ALA A 95 -8.82 2.81 -10.60
C ALA A 95 -9.35 2.66 -9.16
N LEU A 96 -8.81 1.70 -8.39
CA LEU A 96 -9.13 1.53 -6.97
C LEU A 96 -8.68 2.74 -6.12
N ILE A 97 -7.46 3.25 -6.33
CA ILE A 97 -6.94 4.46 -5.69
C ILE A 97 -7.87 5.65 -5.95
N ALA A 98 -8.25 5.85 -7.21
CA ALA A 98 -9.14 6.94 -7.61
C ALA A 98 -10.55 6.84 -7.01
N ARG A 99 -11.03 5.62 -6.69
CA ARG A 99 -12.33 5.41 -6.04
C ARG A 99 -12.26 5.55 -4.53
N LYS A 100 -11.17 5.09 -3.89
CA LYS A 100 -10.95 5.23 -2.44
C LYS A 100 -10.69 6.68 -2.06
N LYS A 101 -10.04 7.47 -2.91
CA LYS A 101 -9.74 8.91 -2.69
C LYS A 101 -9.03 9.20 -1.37
N VAL A 102 -8.12 8.33 -0.99
CA VAL A 102 -7.29 8.49 0.21
C VAL A 102 -5.81 8.42 -0.14
N SER A 103 -4.98 9.03 0.70
CA SER A 103 -3.52 8.95 0.54
C SER A 103 -3.09 7.49 0.48
N THR A 104 -2.23 7.19 -0.49
CA THR A 104 -1.90 5.81 -0.82
C THR A 104 -0.39 5.62 -0.91
N LEU A 105 0.13 4.58 -0.26
CA LEU A 105 1.50 4.13 -0.39
C LEU A 105 1.54 2.78 -1.12
N VAL A 106 2.20 2.76 -2.28
CA VAL A 106 2.44 1.54 -3.07
C VAL A 106 3.81 0.99 -2.70
N LEU A 107 3.86 -0.23 -2.16
CA LEU A 107 5.10 -0.90 -1.82
C LEU A 107 5.51 -1.86 -2.92
N VAL A 108 6.74 -1.73 -3.40
CA VAL A 108 7.32 -2.59 -4.44
C VAL A 108 8.68 -3.14 -3.99
N HIS A 109 9.08 -4.28 -4.54
CA HIS A 109 10.32 -4.96 -4.14
C HIS A 109 11.51 -4.68 -5.06
N SER A 110 11.31 -4.01 -6.20
CA SER A 110 12.39 -3.71 -7.14
C SER A 110 12.26 -2.32 -7.76
N LYS A 111 13.40 -1.74 -8.14
CA LYS A 111 13.45 -0.43 -8.79
C LYS A 111 12.77 -0.42 -10.16
N ALA A 112 12.83 -1.53 -10.90
CA ALA A 112 12.14 -1.67 -12.18
C ALA A 112 10.61 -1.55 -11.99
N LEU A 113 10.06 -2.20 -10.96
CA LEU A 113 8.64 -2.06 -10.62
C LEU A 113 8.30 -0.64 -10.15
N LEU A 114 9.16 0.01 -9.36
CA LEU A 114 8.94 1.39 -8.94
C LEU A 114 8.76 2.31 -10.15
N LEU A 115 9.65 2.22 -11.13
CA LEU A 115 9.57 3.02 -12.35
C LEU A 115 8.33 2.69 -13.18
N GLN A 116 8.00 1.40 -13.33
CA GLN A 116 6.79 0.95 -14.02
C GLN A 116 5.51 1.46 -13.34
N TRP A 117 5.44 1.38 -12.02
CA TRP A 117 4.29 1.89 -11.26
C TRP A 117 4.17 3.40 -11.38
N HIS A 118 5.30 4.13 -11.29
CA HIS A 118 5.31 5.58 -11.44
C HIS A 118 4.77 6.00 -12.83
N GLU A 119 5.26 5.38 -13.90
CA GLU A 119 4.78 5.62 -15.26
C GLU A 119 3.27 5.35 -15.36
N ARG A 120 2.82 4.17 -14.92
CA ARG A 120 1.42 3.77 -15.01
C ARG A 120 0.48 4.63 -14.18
N LEU A 121 0.86 4.96 -12.94
CA LEU A 121 0.03 5.86 -12.14
C LEU A 121 -0.03 7.27 -12.75
N THR A 122 1.05 7.76 -13.33
CA THR A 122 1.07 9.03 -14.07
C THR A 122 0.15 8.99 -15.29
N ASP A 123 0.11 7.89 -16.02
CA ASP A 123 -0.75 7.72 -17.19
C ASP A 123 -2.24 7.67 -16.81
N PHE A 124 -2.57 6.97 -15.73
CA PHE A 124 -3.95 6.63 -15.38
C PHE A 124 -4.58 7.50 -14.30
N LEU A 125 -3.80 8.31 -13.57
CA LEU A 125 -4.33 9.18 -12.53
C LEU A 125 -4.19 10.65 -12.91
N GLU A 126 -5.24 11.39 -12.63
CA GLU A 126 -5.23 12.85 -12.55
C GLU A 126 -5.30 13.23 -11.07
N ILE A 127 -4.26 13.87 -10.57
CA ILE A 127 -4.10 14.18 -9.15
C ILE A 127 -4.07 15.69 -9.01
N GLU A 128 -5.02 16.23 -8.27
CA GLU A 128 -4.97 17.65 -7.86
C GLU A 128 -3.96 17.76 -6.72
N PHE A 129 -2.81 18.31 -7.04
CA PHE A 129 -1.72 18.47 -6.11
C PHE A 129 -1.30 19.94 -6.04
N ALA A 130 -1.42 20.55 -4.85
CA ALA A 130 -0.87 21.86 -4.59
C ALA A 130 0.64 21.74 -4.44
N GLU A 131 1.41 22.29 -5.38
CA GLU A 131 2.87 22.36 -5.23
C GLU A 131 3.20 23.01 -3.88
N PRO A 132 4.00 22.37 -3.02
CA PRO A 132 4.43 23.01 -1.79
C PRO A 132 5.20 24.28 -2.14
N ALA A 133 4.84 25.38 -1.48
CA ALA A 133 5.49 26.68 -1.65
C ALA A 133 6.93 26.65 -1.13
N THR A 134 7.79 25.84 -1.73
CA THR A 134 9.18 25.67 -1.30
C THR A 134 10.16 26.26 -2.28
N SER A 135 10.76 27.32 -1.74
CA SER A 135 12.13 27.76 -2.00
C SER A 135 12.55 27.89 -3.47
N ARG A 136 12.41 29.11 -3.96
CA ARG A 136 13.27 29.66 -4.99
C ARG A 136 14.75 29.57 -4.57
N LYS A 137 15.33 28.41 -4.54
CA LYS A 137 16.79 28.28 -4.65
C LYS A 137 17.15 28.40 -6.12
N ARG A 138 18.01 29.37 -6.45
CA ARG A 138 18.62 29.57 -7.77
C ARG A 138 19.10 28.23 -8.33
N GLY A 139 18.51 27.76 -9.42
CA GLY A 139 18.92 26.58 -10.15
C GLY A 139 17.71 25.75 -10.59
N ARG A 140 17.71 25.26 -11.82
CA ARG A 140 16.77 24.39 -12.55
C ARG A 140 15.43 24.15 -11.85
N LYS A 141 14.31 24.54 -12.47
CA LYS A 141 12.94 24.13 -12.06
C LYS A 141 12.93 22.62 -11.85
N LYS A 142 12.84 22.17 -10.62
CA LYS A 142 12.53 20.77 -10.32
C LYS A 142 11.09 20.58 -10.77
N VAL A 143 10.88 19.79 -11.81
CA VAL A 143 9.52 19.37 -12.18
C VAL A 143 9.02 18.53 -11.01
N PHE A 144 8.00 19.01 -10.34
CA PHE A 144 7.39 18.32 -9.22
C PHE A 144 6.44 17.27 -9.77
N SER A 145 6.65 16.01 -9.43
CA SER A 145 5.73 14.94 -9.77
C SER A 145 4.64 14.84 -8.70
N PRO A 146 3.35 14.73 -9.05
CA PRO A 146 2.28 14.48 -8.09
C PRO A 146 2.34 13.08 -7.47
N ILE A 147 3.25 12.24 -7.93
CA ILE A 147 3.53 10.91 -7.40
C ILE A 147 4.93 10.92 -6.80
N GLY A 148 4.99 10.70 -5.48
CA GLY A 148 6.24 10.62 -4.75
C GLY A 148 6.93 9.26 -4.92
N CYS A 149 8.25 9.25 -4.80
CA CYS A 149 9.03 8.02 -4.89
C CYS A 149 10.08 7.94 -3.79
N LEU A 150 10.26 6.74 -3.24
CA LEU A 150 11.33 6.42 -2.32
C LEU A 150 12.14 5.24 -2.82
N ASP A 151 13.42 5.47 -3.07
CA ASP A 151 14.41 4.42 -3.31
C ASP A 151 15.68 4.68 -2.48
N SER A 152 16.74 3.87 -2.68
CA SER A 152 18.00 4.02 -1.96
C SER A 152 18.72 5.35 -2.23
N THR A 153 18.38 6.06 -3.30
CA THR A 153 19.07 7.25 -3.78
C THR A 153 18.22 8.52 -3.72
N SER A 154 16.91 8.38 -3.63
CA SER A 154 15.95 9.49 -3.74
C SER A 154 14.79 9.31 -2.77
N ASN A 155 14.40 10.41 -2.13
CA ASN A 155 13.17 10.51 -1.35
C ASN A 155 12.40 11.75 -1.81
N THR A 156 11.27 11.53 -2.46
CA THR A 156 10.34 12.56 -2.91
C THR A 156 8.92 12.32 -2.40
N LEU A 157 8.78 11.55 -1.32
CA LEU A 157 7.48 11.28 -0.70
C LEU A 157 6.82 12.58 -0.26
N HIS A 158 5.50 12.66 -0.43
CA HIS A 158 4.72 13.83 -0.04
C HIS A 158 3.38 13.47 0.63
N GLY A 159 3.08 12.17 0.79
CA GLY A 159 1.92 11.70 1.55
C GLY A 159 0.58 11.85 0.82
N VAL A 160 0.59 11.92 -0.52
CA VAL A 160 -0.62 11.92 -1.37
C VAL A 160 -0.74 10.58 -2.07
N ILE A 161 0.05 10.37 -3.12
CA ILE A 161 0.22 9.05 -3.74
C ILE A 161 1.72 8.83 -3.89
N ASP A 162 2.21 7.84 -3.19
CA ASP A 162 3.63 7.57 -3.07
C ASP A 162 3.95 6.12 -3.43
N ILE A 163 5.14 5.88 -3.97
CA ILE A 163 5.67 4.56 -4.30
C ILE A 163 6.99 4.38 -3.57
N ALA A 164 7.15 3.30 -2.82
CA ALA A 164 8.37 3.05 -2.09
C ALA A 164 8.93 1.64 -2.33
N LEU A 165 10.25 1.55 -2.40
CA LEU A 165 10.93 0.26 -2.29
C LEU A 165 10.78 -0.26 -0.87
N MET A 166 10.31 -1.50 -0.70
CA MET A 166 10.13 -2.11 0.62
C MET A 166 11.39 -2.02 1.47
N GLN A 167 12.57 -2.27 0.87
CA GLN A 167 13.85 -2.20 1.57
C GLN A 167 14.17 -0.79 2.10
N SER A 168 13.69 0.26 1.42
CA SER A 168 13.89 1.65 1.82
C SER A 168 12.91 2.12 2.90
N CYS A 169 11.90 1.30 3.22
CA CYS A 169 10.94 1.58 4.29
C CYS A 169 11.45 1.19 5.68
N PHE A 170 12.61 0.55 5.75
CA PHE A 170 13.24 0.14 7.01
C PHE A 170 14.52 0.93 7.25
N GLU A 171 14.80 1.18 8.52
CA GLU A 171 16.03 1.77 9.00
C GLU A 171 16.39 1.12 10.35
N ASN A 172 17.61 0.57 10.44
CA ASN A 172 18.09 -0.15 11.64
C ASN A 172 17.16 -1.29 12.11
N GLY A 173 16.44 -1.94 11.19
CA GLY A 173 15.50 -3.02 11.50
C GLY A 173 14.10 -2.56 11.89
N GLU A 174 13.87 -1.27 11.99
CA GLU A 174 12.56 -0.68 12.31
C GLU A 174 11.88 -0.09 11.06
N VAL A 175 10.56 -0.10 11.08
CA VAL A 175 9.74 0.54 10.03
C VAL A 175 9.79 2.05 10.21
N ARG A 176 10.12 2.77 9.14
CA ARG A 176 10.16 4.23 9.17
C ARG A 176 8.79 4.84 9.44
N PRO A 177 8.70 5.98 10.18
CA PRO A 177 7.44 6.58 10.62
C PRO A 177 6.43 6.90 9.51
N PHE A 178 6.88 7.19 8.29
CA PHE A 178 5.99 7.50 7.17
C PHE A 178 5.22 6.29 6.61
N VAL A 179 5.56 5.07 7.06
CA VAL A 179 4.89 3.82 6.68
C VAL A 179 3.81 3.43 7.69
N ARG A 180 3.86 4.03 8.88
CA ARG A 180 2.92 3.81 9.99
C ARG A 180 1.68 4.66 9.89
#